data_06f637f34662e015010fa23c7a250409
#
_entry.id   06f637f34662e015010fa23c7a250409
#
_cell.length_a   1.000
_cell.length_b   1.000
_cell.length_c   1.000
_cell.angle_alpha   90.00
_cell.angle_beta   90.00
_cell.angle_gamma   90.00
#
_symmetry.space_group_name_H-M   'P 1'
#
loop_
_entity.id
_entity.type
_entity.pdbx_description
1 polymer ?
#
loop_
_entity_poly.entity_id
_entity_poly.type
_entity_poly.pdbx_seq_one_letter_code
_entity_poly.pdbx_strand_id
1 'polypeptide(L)'
;FTHTSYANEHRLLKISHNERLEFLGDAVLQLVISEYLFALYPSKPEGDLSKMRSMIVREESLAGFSRDCGFDQFIKLGKGEEKSGGRNRDTILGDLFEAFLGALLLDKGVEMVRNFIQQVMIPKVEAGQFEQVIDYKTRLQEILQIHGDVLITYEVTSESGPAHAKEFEVQVSVNGKIIGQGHGRSKKAAEQEAAKKAVENKVDPSCI
;
A
#
# COMPACT_ATOMS: atom_id res chain seq x y z
N PHE A 1 -17.38 14.00 10.15
CA PHE A 1 -17.23 14.88 8.98
C PHE A 1 -16.85 16.32 9.35
N THR A 2 -16.26 16.56 10.52
CA THR A 2 -15.86 17.90 10.96
C THR A 2 -14.35 17.95 11.15
N HIS A 3 -13.68 18.63 10.24
CA HIS A 3 -12.23 18.81 10.32
C HIS A 3 -11.87 19.82 11.43
N THR A 4 -10.68 19.71 11.98
CA THR A 4 -10.18 20.57 13.08
C THR A 4 -10.19 22.06 12.71
N SER A 5 -9.97 22.42 11.43
CA SER A 5 -10.05 23.82 10.96
C SER A 5 -11.44 24.43 11.14
N TYR A 6 -12.50 23.64 10.85
CA TYR A 6 -13.88 24.09 11.05
C TYR A 6 -14.20 24.29 12.54
N ALA A 7 -13.83 23.32 13.38
CA ALA A 7 -14.03 23.43 14.83
C ALA A 7 -13.29 24.64 15.42
N ASN A 8 -12.08 24.93 14.95
CA ASN A 8 -11.28 26.07 15.36
C ASN A 8 -11.89 27.42 14.96
N GLU A 9 -12.50 27.53 13.79
CA GLU A 9 -13.20 28.76 13.39
C GLU A 9 -14.53 28.95 14.15
N HIS A 10 -15.09 27.87 14.70
CA HIS A 10 -16.39 27.87 15.38
C HIS A 10 -16.28 27.55 16.88
N ARG A 11 -15.19 27.98 17.53
CA ARG A 11 -14.86 27.65 18.94
C ARG A 11 -16.01 27.92 19.93
N LEU A 12 -16.77 28.96 19.70
CA LEU A 12 -17.91 29.32 20.56
C LEU A 12 -19.02 28.25 20.53
N LEU A 13 -19.14 27.47 19.46
CA LEU A 13 -20.14 26.42 19.32
C LEU A 13 -19.71 25.09 19.98
N LYS A 14 -18.47 25.01 20.48
CA LYS A 14 -17.89 23.78 21.09
C LYS A 14 -18.09 22.52 20.25
N ILE A 15 -17.96 22.66 18.92
CA ILE A 15 -18.08 21.55 17.98
C ILE A 15 -16.85 20.66 18.10
N SER A 16 -17.05 19.34 18.28
CA SER A 16 -15.93 18.38 18.26
C SER A 16 -15.48 18.11 16.83
N HIS A 17 -14.17 18.00 16.61
CA HIS A 17 -13.58 17.56 15.37
C HIS A 17 -13.41 16.03 15.34
N ASN A 18 -13.01 15.48 14.20
CA ASN A 18 -13.01 14.04 13.92
C ASN A 18 -11.74 13.28 14.35
N GLU A 19 -10.66 13.91 14.78
CA GLU A 19 -9.36 13.28 15.06
C GLU A 19 -9.44 12.09 16.06
N ARG A 20 -10.31 12.15 17.06
CA ARG A 20 -10.50 11.02 17.99
C ARG A 20 -11.20 9.82 17.35
N LEU A 21 -12.07 10.09 16.38
CA LEU A 21 -12.74 9.04 15.61
C LEU A 21 -11.79 8.43 14.58
N GLU A 22 -10.94 9.24 13.96
CA GLU A 22 -9.83 8.84 13.09
C GLU A 22 -8.91 7.86 13.82
N PHE A 23 -8.40 8.23 15.00
CA PHE A 23 -7.57 7.35 15.82
C PHE A 23 -8.23 5.97 16.07
N LEU A 24 -9.52 5.94 16.39
CA LEU A 24 -10.25 4.68 16.61
C LEU A 24 -10.50 3.94 15.29
N GLY A 25 -10.77 4.68 14.23
CA GLY A 25 -11.02 4.17 12.89
C GLY A 25 -9.79 3.51 12.27
N ASP A 26 -8.60 4.11 12.41
CA ASP A 26 -7.33 3.50 12.00
C ASP A 26 -7.16 2.12 12.67
N ALA A 27 -7.36 2.04 13.99
CA ALA A 27 -7.20 0.79 14.72
C ALA A 27 -8.14 -0.32 14.22
N VAL A 28 -9.42 -0.03 13.98
CA VAL A 28 -10.37 -1.04 13.48
C VAL A 28 -10.12 -1.39 12.02
N LEU A 29 -9.71 -0.42 11.20
CA LEU A 29 -9.32 -0.64 9.81
C LEU A 29 -8.13 -1.60 9.72
N GLN A 30 -7.06 -1.32 10.48
CA GLN A 30 -5.87 -2.17 10.56
C GLN A 30 -6.24 -3.61 10.95
N LEU A 31 -7.10 -3.78 11.95
CA LEU A 31 -7.57 -5.09 12.40
C LEU A 31 -8.30 -5.83 11.26
N VAL A 32 -9.31 -5.22 10.68
CA VAL A 32 -10.19 -5.87 9.67
C VAL A 32 -9.42 -6.24 8.42
N ILE A 33 -8.55 -5.34 7.91
CA ILE A 33 -7.71 -5.64 6.75
C ILE A 33 -6.68 -6.74 7.08
N SER A 34 -6.11 -6.74 8.29
CA SER A 34 -5.17 -7.80 8.69
C SER A 34 -5.84 -9.17 8.74
N GLU A 35 -7.03 -9.29 9.32
CA GLU A 35 -7.79 -10.53 9.35
C GLU A 35 -8.14 -11.02 7.93
N TYR A 36 -8.56 -10.11 7.07
CA TYR A 36 -8.86 -10.43 5.68
C TYR A 36 -7.65 -10.98 4.94
N LEU A 37 -6.51 -10.28 4.99
CA LEU A 37 -5.28 -10.70 4.33
C LEU A 37 -4.74 -12.02 4.88
N PHE A 38 -4.80 -12.21 6.19
CA PHE A 38 -4.39 -13.44 6.85
C PHE A 38 -5.20 -14.65 6.38
N ALA A 39 -6.51 -14.48 6.25
CA ALA A 39 -7.39 -15.54 5.74
C ALA A 39 -7.21 -15.80 4.24
N LEU A 40 -7.01 -14.73 3.44
CA LEU A 40 -6.87 -14.85 1.99
C LEU A 40 -5.54 -15.48 1.57
N TYR A 41 -4.47 -15.23 2.32
CA TYR A 41 -3.11 -15.65 1.98
C TYR A 41 -2.45 -16.51 3.08
N PRO A 42 -2.92 -17.74 3.34
CA PRO A 42 -2.47 -18.56 4.47
C PRO A 42 -0.99 -18.95 4.42
N SER A 43 -0.36 -18.88 3.25
CA SER A 43 1.06 -19.25 3.06
C SER A 43 2.00 -18.06 2.89
N LYS A 44 1.48 -16.82 2.88
CA LYS A 44 2.35 -15.63 2.75
C LYS A 44 3.07 -15.33 4.06
N PRO A 45 4.36 -14.95 4.01
CA PRO A 45 5.11 -14.46 5.17
C PRO A 45 4.47 -13.18 5.76
N GLU A 46 4.70 -12.96 7.06
CA GLU A 46 4.22 -11.76 7.76
C GLU A 46 4.64 -10.46 7.06
N GLY A 47 5.92 -10.36 6.63
CA GLY A 47 6.41 -9.16 5.95
C GLY A 47 5.65 -8.81 4.66
N ASP A 48 5.22 -9.81 3.89
CA ASP A 48 4.41 -9.60 2.69
C ASP A 48 3.00 -9.11 3.06
N LEU A 49 2.39 -9.71 4.10
CA LEU A 49 1.07 -9.30 4.59
C LEU A 49 1.10 -7.86 5.12
N SER A 50 2.14 -7.49 5.85
CA SER A 50 2.34 -6.13 6.37
C SER A 50 2.54 -5.11 5.25
N LYS A 51 3.31 -5.44 4.21
CA LYS A 51 3.46 -4.60 3.02
C LYS A 51 2.13 -4.42 2.29
N MET A 52 1.38 -5.50 2.07
CA MET A 52 0.05 -5.44 1.43
C MET A 52 -0.91 -4.55 2.23
N ARG A 53 -0.98 -4.77 3.54
CA ARG A 53 -1.81 -3.94 4.42
C ARG A 53 -1.43 -2.46 4.28
N SER A 54 -0.16 -2.10 4.40
CA SER A 54 0.30 -0.72 4.31
C SER A 54 -0.07 -0.05 2.99
N MET A 55 -0.13 -0.79 1.89
CA MET A 55 -0.57 -0.28 0.59
C MET A 55 -2.06 0.00 0.54
N ILE A 56 -2.87 -0.87 1.16
CA ILE A 56 -4.32 -0.74 1.18
C ILE A 56 -4.74 0.44 2.05
N VAL A 57 -4.07 0.64 3.21
CA VAL A 57 -4.46 1.65 4.21
C VAL A 57 -3.65 2.94 4.14
N ARG A 58 -2.82 3.17 3.12
CA ARG A 58 -2.10 4.45 2.97
C ARG A 58 -3.06 5.59 2.60
N GLU A 59 -2.66 6.82 2.94
CA GLU A 59 -3.46 8.04 2.73
C GLU A 59 -4.09 8.13 1.34
N GLU A 60 -3.31 7.95 0.27
CA GLU A 60 -3.80 8.06 -1.12
C GLU A 60 -4.89 7.02 -1.43
N SER A 61 -4.78 5.82 -0.88
CA SER A 61 -5.77 4.76 -1.06
C SER A 61 -7.05 5.09 -0.31
N LEU A 62 -6.94 5.51 0.95
CA LEU A 62 -8.08 5.90 1.78
C LEU A 62 -8.79 7.15 1.21
N ALA A 63 -8.04 8.12 0.71
CA ALA A 63 -8.60 9.27 -0.01
C ALA A 63 -9.38 8.84 -1.25
N GLY A 64 -8.89 7.84 -1.99
CA GLY A 64 -9.60 7.24 -3.10
C GLY A 64 -10.94 6.64 -2.67
N PHE A 65 -10.97 5.85 -1.60
CA PHE A 65 -12.21 5.29 -1.05
C PHE A 65 -13.16 6.36 -0.52
N SER A 66 -12.63 7.42 0.11
CA SER A 66 -13.43 8.59 0.51
C SER A 66 -14.17 9.23 -0.66
N ARG A 67 -13.48 9.43 -1.79
CA ARG A 67 -14.08 9.99 -3.02
C ARG A 67 -15.12 9.06 -3.63
N ASP A 68 -14.83 7.75 -3.68
CA ASP A 68 -15.81 6.77 -4.18
C ASP A 68 -17.10 6.75 -3.35
N CYS A 69 -16.99 6.99 -2.04
CA CYS A 69 -18.14 7.11 -1.14
C CYS A 69 -18.78 8.52 -1.16
N GLY A 70 -18.19 9.49 -1.88
CA GLY A 70 -18.67 10.88 -1.93
C GLY A 70 -18.48 11.64 -0.62
N PHE A 71 -17.57 11.22 0.26
CA PHE A 71 -17.35 11.82 1.59
C PHE A 71 -16.79 13.24 1.50
N ASP A 72 -16.01 13.53 0.45
CA ASP A 72 -15.49 14.85 0.12
C ASP A 72 -16.57 15.93 0.06
N GLN A 73 -17.80 15.56 -0.34
CA GLN A 73 -18.93 16.49 -0.44
C GLN A 73 -19.48 16.91 0.93
N PHE A 74 -19.28 16.09 1.96
CA PHE A 74 -19.89 16.27 3.28
C PHE A 74 -18.94 16.81 4.34
N ILE A 75 -17.63 16.84 4.07
CA ILE A 75 -16.66 17.35 5.05
C ILE A 75 -16.85 18.83 5.31
N LYS A 76 -16.84 19.21 6.58
CA LYS A 76 -16.87 20.60 7.05
C LYS A 76 -15.46 21.08 7.28
N LEU A 77 -15.04 22.06 6.49
CA LEU A 77 -13.73 22.71 6.55
C LEU A 77 -13.87 24.17 6.99
N GLY A 78 -12.85 24.69 7.66
CA GLY A 78 -12.70 26.11 7.89
C GLY A 78 -12.46 26.84 6.57
N LYS A 79 -12.79 28.12 6.50
CA LYS A 79 -12.68 28.95 5.28
C LYS A 79 -11.27 28.98 4.72
N GLY A 80 -10.26 29.01 5.59
CA GLY A 80 -8.86 28.97 5.19
C GLY A 80 -8.49 27.66 4.53
N GLU A 81 -8.85 26.54 5.15
CA GLU A 81 -8.59 25.19 4.63
C GLU A 81 -9.33 24.94 3.31
N GLU A 82 -10.59 25.35 3.22
CA GLU A 82 -11.37 25.25 1.98
C GLU A 82 -10.70 26.00 0.82
N LYS A 83 -10.25 27.25 1.07
CA LYS A 83 -9.57 28.09 0.06
C LYS A 83 -8.23 27.52 -0.39
N SER A 84 -7.53 26.80 0.48
CA SER A 84 -6.26 26.14 0.17
C SER A 84 -6.41 24.79 -0.54
N GLY A 85 -7.63 24.40 -0.88
CA GLY A 85 -7.92 23.13 -1.57
C GLY A 85 -8.00 21.92 -0.65
N GLY A 86 -8.20 22.11 0.66
CA GLY A 86 -8.25 21.05 1.65
C GLY A 86 -9.26 19.94 1.33
N ARG A 87 -10.38 20.28 0.69
CA ARG A 87 -11.41 19.31 0.26
C ARG A 87 -10.89 18.22 -0.68
N ASN A 88 -9.82 18.50 -1.42
CA ASN A 88 -9.22 17.55 -2.37
C ASN A 88 -7.90 16.96 -1.84
N ARG A 89 -7.49 17.29 -0.63
CA ARG A 89 -6.22 16.84 -0.04
C ARG A 89 -6.34 15.41 0.47
N ASP A 90 -5.43 14.55 0.04
CA ASP A 90 -5.47 13.13 0.35
C ASP A 90 -5.39 12.86 1.86
N THR A 91 -4.53 13.58 2.61
CA THR A 91 -4.47 13.46 4.07
C THR A 91 -5.84 13.67 4.72
N ILE A 92 -6.52 14.77 4.40
CA ILE A 92 -7.82 15.11 4.98
C ILE A 92 -8.90 14.08 4.62
N LEU A 93 -8.87 13.55 3.40
CA LEU A 93 -9.82 12.57 2.95
C LEU A 93 -9.53 11.16 3.51
N GLY A 94 -8.26 10.83 3.73
CA GLY A 94 -7.84 9.61 4.42
C GLY A 94 -8.31 9.62 5.87
N ASP A 95 -7.98 10.67 6.61
CA ASP A 95 -8.40 10.87 8.00
C ASP A 95 -9.93 10.84 8.14
N LEU A 96 -10.64 11.39 7.15
CA LEU A 96 -12.10 11.38 7.10
C LEU A 96 -12.65 9.96 6.95
N PHE A 97 -12.04 9.13 6.10
CA PHE A 97 -12.44 7.73 5.91
C PHE A 97 -12.27 6.94 7.20
N GLU A 98 -11.13 7.08 7.87
CA GLU A 98 -10.88 6.46 9.16
C GLU A 98 -11.86 6.96 10.23
N ALA A 99 -12.08 8.28 10.32
CA ALA A 99 -13.04 8.83 11.26
C ALA A 99 -14.46 8.31 11.03
N PHE A 100 -14.85 8.07 9.79
CA PHE A 100 -16.13 7.43 9.46
C PHE A 100 -16.17 6.00 10.01
N LEU A 101 -15.11 5.20 9.83
CA LEU A 101 -15.05 3.84 10.36
C LEU A 101 -15.09 3.83 11.90
N GLY A 102 -14.42 4.77 12.55
CA GLY A 102 -14.48 4.94 14.01
C GLY A 102 -15.88 5.28 14.49
N ALA A 103 -16.59 6.16 13.79
CA ALA A 103 -18.00 6.48 14.10
C ALA A 103 -18.91 5.27 13.87
N LEU A 104 -18.73 4.54 12.77
CA LEU A 104 -19.50 3.34 12.44
C LEU A 104 -19.29 2.24 13.48
N LEU A 105 -18.05 2.06 13.96
CA LEU A 105 -17.72 1.12 15.03
C LEU A 105 -18.49 1.43 16.33
N LEU A 106 -18.52 2.71 16.73
CA LEU A 106 -19.21 3.13 17.95
C LEU A 106 -20.74 3.02 17.84
N ASP A 107 -21.30 3.26 16.68
CA ASP A 107 -22.75 3.26 16.46
C ASP A 107 -23.32 1.86 16.20
N LYS A 108 -22.61 1.04 15.41
CA LYS A 108 -23.13 -0.25 14.90
C LYS A 108 -22.26 -1.47 15.21
N GLY A 109 -21.11 -1.28 15.83
CA GLY A 109 -20.19 -2.37 16.17
C GLY A 109 -19.31 -2.82 15.00
N VAL A 110 -18.39 -3.73 15.32
CA VAL A 110 -17.34 -4.18 14.40
C VAL A 110 -17.86 -4.92 13.18
N GLU A 111 -18.93 -5.66 13.28
CA GLU A 111 -19.51 -6.42 12.16
C GLU A 111 -20.01 -5.49 11.04
N MET A 112 -20.55 -4.32 11.39
CA MET A 112 -20.95 -3.35 10.39
C MET A 112 -19.73 -2.71 9.69
N VAL A 113 -18.64 -2.50 10.43
CA VAL A 113 -17.36 -2.04 9.83
C VAL A 113 -16.82 -3.09 8.85
N ARG A 114 -16.83 -4.38 9.21
CA ARG A 114 -16.44 -5.49 8.32
C ARG A 114 -17.26 -5.49 7.04
N ASN A 115 -18.58 -5.40 7.15
CA ASN A 115 -19.49 -5.38 6.01
C ASN A 115 -19.22 -4.17 5.10
N PHE A 116 -18.97 -3.00 5.67
CA PHE A 116 -18.65 -1.80 4.90
C PHE A 116 -17.31 -1.95 4.15
N ILE A 117 -16.26 -2.40 4.83
CA ILE A 117 -14.95 -2.65 4.21
C ILE A 117 -15.08 -3.71 3.11
N GLN A 118 -15.83 -4.78 3.35
CA GLN A 118 -16.08 -5.84 2.36
C GLN A 118 -16.73 -5.31 1.08
N GLN A 119 -17.62 -4.34 1.19
CA GLN A 119 -18.33 -3.77 0.03
C GLN A 119 -17.50 -2.70 -0.69
N VAL A 120 -16.75 -1.88 0.04
CA VAL A 120 -16.10 -0.68 -0.51
C VAL A 120 -14.65 -0.94 -0.89
N MET A 121 -13.90 -1.67 -0.05
CA MET A 121 -12.45 -1.82 -0.22
C MET A 121 -12.08 -3.16 -0.89
N ILE A 122 -12.68 -4.26 -0.46
CA ILE A 122 -12.25 -5.59 -0.87
C ILE A 122 -12.36 -5.84 -2.37
N PRO A 123 -13.38 -5.38 -3.10
CA PRO A 123 -13.43 -5.56 -4.56
C PRO A 123 -12.23 -4.96 -5.30
N LYS A 124 -11.67 -3.86 -4.80
CA LYS A 124 -10.45 -3.25 -5.36
C LYS A 124 -9.19 -4.01 -4.97
N VAL A 125 -9.17 -4.58 -3.77
CA VAL A 125 -8.07 -5.46 -3.33
C VAL A 125 -8.02 -6.71 -4.20
N GLU A 126 -9.15 -7.37 -4.43
CA GLU A 126 -9.28 -8.57 -5.27
C GLU A 126 -9.01 -8.28 -6.75
N ALA A 127 -9.31 -7.08 -7.22
CA ALA A 127 -8.94 -6.62 -8.56
C ALA A 127 -7.44 -6.33 -8.75
N GLY A 128 -6.60 -6.58 -7.72
CA GLY A 128 -5.15 -6.40 -7.78
C GLY A 128 -4.68 -4.93 -7.75
N GLN A 129 -5.54 -3.97 -7.43
CA GLN A 129 -5.15 -2.55 -7.42
C GLN A 129 -4.05 -2.23 -6.39
N PHE A 130 -3.88 -3.07 -5.39
CA PHE A 130 -2.88 -2.96 -4.32
C PHE A 130 -1.83 -4.06 -4.38
N GLU A 131 -1.84 -4.91 -5.39
CA GLU A 131 -0.73 -5.79 -5.67
C GLU A 131 0.43 -4.93 -6.15
N GLN A 132 1.28 -4.53 -5.22
CA GLN A 132 2.60 -4.06 -5.63
C GLN A 132 3.25 -5.16 -6.45
N VAL A 133 3.93 -4.74 -7.52
CA VAL A 133 5.07 -5.49 -8.04
C VAL A 133 5.86 -5.96 -6.83
N ILE A 134 5.76 -7.24 -6.51
CA ILE A 134 6.52 -7.86 -5.42
C ILE A 134 7.94 -7.36 -5.60
N ASP A 135 8.54 -6.78 -4.56
CA ASP A 135 9.95 -6.40 -4.63
C ASP A 135 10.79 -7.67 -4.64
N TYR A 136 10.88 -8.26 -5.82
CA TYR A 136 11.60 -9.51 -6.02
C TYR A 136 13.08 -9.39 -5.69
N LYS A 137 13.66 -8.18 -5.75
CA LYS A 137 15.04 -7.95 -5.33
C LYS A 137 15.18 -8.14 -3.83
N THR A 138 14.31 -7.52 -3.03
CA THR A 138 14.28 -7.71 -1.58
C THR A 138 13.99 -9.16 -1.23
N ARG A 139 13.00 -9.77 -1.89
CA ARG A 139 12.65 -11.17 -1.64
C ARG A 139 13.76 -12.15 -2.00
N LEU A 140 14.45 -11.93 -3.09
CA LEU A 140 15.62 -12.75 -3.47
C LEU A 140 16.74 -12.61 -2.43
N GLN A 141 16.98 -11.39 -1.96
CA GLN A 141 17.95 -11.12 -0.91
C GLN A 141 17.61 -11.85 0.40
N GLU A 142 16.36 -11.78 0.84
CA GLU A 142 15.86 -12.49 2.03
C GLU A 142 16.07 -14.00 1.91
N ILE A 143 15.73 -14.60 0.76
CA ILE A 143 15.90 -16.04 0.52
C ILE A 143 17.38 -16.45 0.58
N LEU A 144 18.25 -15.66 -0.04
CA LEU A 144 19.66 -16.01 -0.15
C LEU A 144 20.44 -15.76 1.14
N GLN A 145 20.05 -14.79 1.94
CA GLN A 145 20.70 -14.44 3.22
C GLN A 145 20.33 -15.37 4.38
N ILE A 146 19.34 -16.28 4.23
CA ILE A 146 18.99 -17.28 5.27
C ILE A 146 20.20 -18.12 5.69
N HIS A 147 21.14 -18.38 4.79
CA HIS A 147 22.30 -19.24 5.04
C HIS A 147 23.63 -18.47 5.18
N GLY A 148 23.59 -17.16 5.28
CA GLY A 148 24.79 -16.30 5.46
C GLY A 148 24.85 -15.14 4.48
N ASP A 149 25.91 -14.33 4.59
CA ASP A 149 26.14 -13.21 3.69
C ASP A 149 26.53 -13.69 2.30
N VAL A 150 25.77 -13.29 1.30
CA VAL A 150 26.03 -13.57 -0.11
C VAL A 150 26.14 -12.28 -0.91
N LEU A 151 27.03 -12.25 -1.89
CA LEU A 151 27.18 -11.11 -2.78
C LEU A 151 26.20 -11.24 -3.96
N ILE A 152 25.14 -10.43 -3.95
CA ILE A 152 24.15 -10.35 -5.03
C ILE A 152 24.51 -9.16 -5.92
N THR A 153 24.73 -9.40 -7.21
CA THR A 153 25.06 -8.36 -8.18
C THR A 153 24.04 -8.35 -9.32
N TYR A 154 23.68 -7.13 -9.77
CA TYR A 154 22.82 -6.91 -10.92
C TYR A 154 23.60 -6.16 -11.99
N GLU A 155 23.70 -6.73 -13.18
CA GLU A 155 24.47 -6.16 -14.29
C GLU A 155 23.56 -5.95 -15.50
N VAL A 156 23.62 -4.76 -16.10
CA VAL A 156 22.94 -4.48 -17.37
C VAL A 156 23.77 -5.12 -18.49
N THR A 157 23.20 -6.13 -19.12
CA THR A 157 23.87 -6.88 -20.21
C THR A 157 23.60 -6.26 -21.59
N SER A 158 22.45 -5.59 -21.76
CA SER A 158 22.07 -4.92 -23.00
C SER A 158 21.22 -3.68 -22.72
N GLU A 159 21.41 -2.66 -23.54
CA GLU A 159 20.55 -1.47 -23.59
C GLU A 159 20.23 -1.19 -25.05
N SER A 160 18.95 -1.22 -25.43
CA SER A 160 18.48 -1.06 -26.80
C SER A 160 17.28 -0.10 -26.91
N GLY A 161 16.94 0.28 -28.14
CA GLY A 161 15.79 1.15 -28.41
C GLY A 161 16.10 2.66 -28.40
N PRO A 162 15.21 3.48 -28.96
CA PRO A 162 15.33 4.94 -28.98
C PRO A 162 15.12 5.54 -27.58
N ALA A 163 15.56 6.78 -27.36
CA ALA A 163 15.56 7.45 -26.05
C ALA A 163 14.20 7.47 -25.35
N HIS A 164 13.10 7.45 -26.10
CA HIS A 164 11.73 7.46 -25.59
C HIS A 164 11.12 6.05 -25.39
N ALA A 165 11.82 4.99 -25.81
CA ALA A 165 11.39 3.61 -25.72
C ALA A 165 12.61 2.68 -25.49
N LYS A 166 13.42 3.00 -24.48
CA LYS A 166 14.57 2.18 -24.09
C LYS A 166 14.13 0.86 -23.49
N GLU A 167 14.85 -0.19 -23.84
CA GLU A 167 14.73 -1.50 -23.24
C GLU A 167 16.07 -1.92 -22.62
N PHE A 168 15.99 -2.53 -21.44
CA PHE A 168 17.15 -2.97 -20.68
C PHE A 168 17.06 -4.47 -20.45
N GLU A 169 18.18 -5.14 -20.63
CA GLU A 169 18.37 -6.51 -20.18
C GLU A 169 19.30 -6.50 -18.97
N VAL A 170 18.92 -7.22 -17.93
CA VAL A 170 19.67 -7.32 -16.68
C VAL A 170 19.82 -8.79 -16.31
N GLN A 171 21.01 -9.16 -15.88
CA GLN A 171 21.26 -10.44 -15.22
C GLN A 171 21.49 -10.22 -13.71
N VAL A 172 21.02 -11.15 -12.90
CA VAL A 172 21.33 -11.24 -11.48
C VAL A 172 22.25 -12.43 -11.23
N SER A 173 23.31 -12.20 -10.46
CA SER A 173 24.24 -13.25 -10.05
C SER A 173 24.46 -13.25 -8.54
N VAL A 174 24.81 -14.42 -8.02
CA VAL A 174 25.19 -14.64 -6.62
C VAL A 174 26.57 -15.29 -6.60
N ASN A 175 27.50 -14.66 -5.89
CA ASN A 175 28.90 -15.11 -5.85
C ASN A 175 29.52 -15.37 -7.26
N GLY A 176 29.09 -14.57 -8.26
CA GLY A 176 29.53 -14.68 -9.66
C GLY A 176 28.76 -15.71 -10.50
N LYS A 177 27.82 -16.48 -9.95
CA LYS A 177 26.98 -17.43 -10.70
C LYS A 177 25.66 -16.75 -11.08
N ILE A 178 25.33 -16.71 -12.38
CA ILE A 178 24.08 -16.15 -12.89
C ILE A 178 22.91 -17.04 -12.45
N ILE A 179 21.89 -16.44 -11.84
CA ILE A 179 20.70 -17.11 -11.31
C ILE A 179 19.38 -16.62 -11.94
N GLY A 180 19.41 -15.52 -12.68
CA GLY A 180 18.24 -14.99 -13.38
C GLY A 180 18.58 -13.91 -14.37
N GLN A 181 17.68 -13.71 -15.35
CA GLN A 181 17.77 -12.65 -16.37
C GLN A 181 16.40 -12.01 -16.55
N GLY A 182 16.35 -10.69 -16.73
CA GLY A 182 15.11 -9.94 -16.87
C GLY A 182 15.21 -8.83 -17.91
N HIS A 183 14.04 -8.44 -18.43
CA HIS A 183 13.88 -7.38 -19.41
C HIS A 183 12.95 -6.30 -18.84
N GLY A 184 13.13 -5.05 -19.24
CA GLY A 184 12.24 -3.98 -18.79
C GLY A 184 12.49 -2.64 -19.47
N ARG A 185 11.50 -1.77 -19.42
CA ARG A 185 11.57 -0.40 -19.96
C ARG A 185 12.38 0.56 -19.07
N SER A 186 12.87 0.07 -17.95
CA SER A 186 13.81 0.76 -17.08
C SER A 186 14.75 -0.26 -16.43
N LYS A 187 15.94 0.17 -16.01
CA LYS A 187 16.89 -0.68 -15.27
C LYS A 187 16.22 -1.33 -14.07
N LYS A 188 15.45 -0.55 -13.28
CA LYS A 188 14.72 -1.04 -12.11
C LYS A 188 13.70 -2.14 -12.47
N ALA A 189 12.94 -1.98 -13.56
CA ALA A 189 11.99 -2.99 -14.01
C ALA A 189 12.68 -4.28 -14.46
N ALA A 190 13.79 -4.17 -15.20
CA ALA A 190 14.58 -5.31 -15.64
C ALA A 190 15.25 -6.06 -14.46
N GLU A 191 15.75 -5.34 -13.47
CA GLU A 191 16.28 -5.93 -12.22
C GLU A 191 15.22 -6.70 -11.44
N GLN A 192 14.01 -6.14 -11.31
CA GLN A 192 12.88 -6.80 -10.65
C GLN A 192 12.46 -8.09 -11.38
N GLU A 193 12.44 -8.05 -12.72
CA GLU A 193 12.11 -9.23 -13.53
C GLU A 193 13.22 -10.29 -13.45
N ALA A 194 14.50 -9.91 -13.41
CA ALA A 194 15.61 -10.83 -13.20
C ALA A 194 15.52 -11.52 -11.82
N ALA A 195 15.25 -10.75 -10.78
CA ALA A 195 15.05 -11.27 -9.44
C ALA A 195 13.83 -12.20 -9.35
N LYS A 196 12.71 -11.84 -10.01
CA LYS A 196 11.50 -12.66 -10.10
C LYS A 196 11.82 -14.04 -10.65
N LYS A 197 12.47 -14.10 -11.80
CA LYS A 197 12.85 -15.38 -12.43
C LYS A 197 13.78 -16.21 -11.55
N ALA A 198 14.71 -15.56 -10.84
CA ALA A 198 15.57 -16.26 -9.89
C ALA A 198 14.76 -16.90 -8.75
N VAL A 199 13.78 -16.17 -8.17
CA VAL A 199 12.89 -16.68 -7.11
C VAL A 199 12.00 -17.82 -7.63
N GLU A 200 11.40 -17.67 -8.81
CA GLU A 200 10.50 -18.66 -9.44
C GLU A 200 11.24 -19.96 -9.79
N ASN A 201 12.50 -19.87 -10.21
CA ASN A 201 13.36 -21.01 -10.50
C ASN A 201 13.86 -21.74 -9.22
N LYS A 202 13.37 -21.34 -8.03
CA LYS A 202 13.72 -21.94 -6.74
C LYS A 202 15.22 -22.06 -6.57
N VAL A 203 15.93 -20.95 -6.69
CA VAL A 203 17.38 -20.93 -6.45
C VAL A 203 17.66 -21.54 -5.09
N ASP A 204 18.34 -22.69 -5.10
CA ASP A 204 18.72 -23.38 -3.88
C ASP A 204 19.92 -22.68 -3.25
N PRO A 205 19.76 -22.06 -2.07
CA PRO A 205 20.85 -21.35 -1.38
C PRO A 205 22.03 -22.27 -1.03
N SER A 206 21.81 -23.59 -0.93
CA SER A 206 22.86 -24.56 -0.62
C SER A 206 23.77 -24.89 -1.81
N CYS A 207 23.37 -24.46 -3.03
CA CYS A 207 24.13 -24.71 -4.28
C CYS A 207 24.93 -23.49 -4.75
N ILE A 208 24.98 -22.42 -3.96
CA ILE A 208 25.63 -21.15 -4.27
C ILE A 208 26.72 -20.84 -3.28
#